data_eb16517b220714ab1ad617bee58fb043
#
_entry.id   eb16517b220714ab1ad617bee58fb043
#
_cell.length_a   1.000
_cell.length_b   1.000
_cell.length_c   1.000
_cell.angle_alpha   90.00
_cell.angle_beta   90.00
_cell.angle_gamma   90.00
#
_symmetry.space_group_name_H-M   'P 1'
#
loop_
_entity.id
_entity.type
_entity.pdbx_description
1 polymer ?
#
loop_
_entity_poly.entity_id
_entity_poly.type
_entity_poly.pdbx_seq_one_letter_code
_entity_poly.pdbx_strand_id
1 'polypeptide(L)'
;MRRATLAATRRAASIQTGRSMDELNGRMIACQLLIAGLIARVANDSADPLRFLTDFRDEIRAVVAGVNIAGSGNAERAREAAKRTVDELFSLMKPPSSD
;
A
#
# COMPACT_ATOMS: atom_id res chain seq x y z
N MET A 1 -40.09 -19.18 8.24
CA MET A 1 -39.60 -18.73 6.95
C MET A 1 -38.77 -17.46 7.02
N ARG A 2 -39.20 -16.44 7.77
CA ARG A 2 -38.44 -15.17 7.88
C ARG A 2 -37.03 -15.37 8.46
N ARG A 3 -36.87 -16.28 9.46
CA ARG A 3 -35.57 -16.53 10.07
C ARG A 3 -34.58 -17.15 9.08
N ALA A 4 -35.03 -18.07 8.25
CA ALA A 4 -34.20 -18.71 7.24
C ALA A 4 -33.72 -17.70 6.19
N THR A 5 -34.65 -16.82 5.76
CA THR A 5 -34.33 -15.76 4.80
C THR A 5 -33.30 -14.77 5.36
N LEU A 6 -33.46 -14.36 6.62
CA LEU A 6 -32.50 -13.45 7.27
C LEU A 6 -31.12 -14.08 7.41
N ALA A 7 -31.05 -15.37 7.77
CA ALA A 7 -29.79 -16.07 7.89
C ALA A 7 -29.07 -16.18 6.53
N ALA A 8 -29.82 -16.48 5.47
CA ALA A 8 -29.26 -16.54 4.11
C ALA A 8 -28.75 -15.16 3.66
N THR A 9 -29.50 -14.10 3.97
CA THR A 9 -29.11 -12.72 3.63
C THR A 9 -27.83 -12.34 4.37
N ARG A 10 -27.71 -12.70 5.65
CA ARG A 10 -26.50 -12.42 6.43
C ARG A 10 -25.28 -13.15 5.89
N ARG A 11 -25.45 -14.42 5.50
CA ARG A 11 -24.36 -15.18 4.89
C ARG A 11 -23.91 -14.58 3.58
N ALA A 12 -24.87 -14.19 2.73
CA ALA A 12 -24.57 -13.56 1.46
C ALA A 12 -23.83 -12.24 1.67
N ALA A 13 -24.26 -11.40 2.62
CA ALA A 13 -23.61 -10.16 2.95
C ALA A 13 -22.18 -10.37 3.47
N SER A 14 -21.99 -11.39 4.31
CA SER A 14 -20.67 -11.73 4.85
C SER A 14 -19.71 -12.18 3.77
N ILE A 15 -20.16 -13.04 2.84
CA ILE A 15 -19.37 -13.51 1.70
C ILE A 15 -19.03 -12.32 0.78
N GLN A 16 -19.99 -11.45 0.53
CA GLN A 16 -19.80 -10.27 -0.28
C GLN A 16 -18.75 -9.34 0.32
N THR A 17 -18.79 -9.12 1.63
CA THR A 17 -17.82 -8.31 2.35
C THR A 17 -16.41 -8.91 2.23
N GLY A 18 -16.29 -10.23 2.40
CA GLY A 18 -15.02 -10.93 2.25
C GLY A 18 -14.44 -10.79 0.85
N ARG A 19 -15.28 -10.95 -0.17
CA ARG A 19 -14.88 -10.77 -1.57
C ARG A 19 -14.44 -9.33 -1.84
N SER A 20 -15.16 -8.36 -1.29
CA SER A 20 -14.80 -6.94 -1.44
C SER A 20 -13.46 -6.63 -0.80
N MET A 21 -13.17 -7.21 0.36
CA MET A 21 -11.87 -7.04 1.02
C MET A 21 -10.75 -7.68 0.20
N ASP A 22 -10.96 -8.89 -0.30
CA ASP A 22 -9.98 -9.57 -1.13
C ASP A 22 -9.73 -8.81 -2.43
N GLU A 23 -10.78 -8.32 -3.05
CA GLU A 23 -10.67 -7.52 -4.26
C GLU A 23 -9.89 -6.22 -4.00
N LEU A 24 -10.20 -5.55 -2.90
CA LEU A 24 -9.50 -4.31 -2.53
C LEU A 24 -8.02 -4.59 -2.27
N ASN A 25 -7.72 -5.65 -1.51
CA ASN A 25 -6.35 -6.04 -1.25
C ASN A 25 -5.58 -6.35 -2.54
N GLY A 26 -6.23 -7.06 -3.47
CA GLY A 26 -5.64 -7.35 -4.77
C GLY A 26 -5.32 -6.10 -5.57
N ARG A 27 -6.24 -5.14 -5.57
CA ARG A 27 -6.02 -3.85 -6.23
C ARG A 27 -4.87 -3.08 -5.60
N MET A 28 -4.78 -3.08 -4.28
CA MET A 28 -3.69 -2.43 -3.57
C MET A 28 -2.35 -3.05 -3.93
N ILE A 29 -2.27 -4.38 -3.95
CA ILE A 29 -1.05 -5.09 -4.33
C ILE A 29 -0.65 -4.75 -5.76
N ALA A 30 -1.60 -4.75 -6.68
CA ALA A 30 -1.32 -4.40 -8.08
C ALA A 30 -0.78 -2.98 -8.21
N CYS A 31 -1.41 -2.02 -7.52
CA CYS A 31 -0.95 -0.63 -7.53
C CYS A 31 0.45 -0.50 -6.94
N GLN A 32 0.71 -1.19 -5.84
CA GLN A 32 2.02 -1.17 -5.20
C GLN A 32 3.11 -1.73 -6.13
N LEU A 33 2.82 -2.83 -6.82
CA LEU A 33 3.77 -3.44 -7.74
C LEU A 33 4.03 -2.55 -8.96
N LEU A 34 2.98 -1.93 -9.49
CA LEU A 34 3.12 -1.01 -10.62
C LEU A 34 3.95 0.21 -10.24
N ILE A 35 3.69 0.79 -9.07
CA ILE A 35 4.43 1.94 -8.57
C ILE A 35 5.90 1.57 -8.34
N ALA A 36 6.15 0.45 -7.67
CA ALA A 36 7.51 -0.03 -7.42
C ALA A 36 8.26 -0.27 -8.73
N GLY A 37 7.58 -0.88 -9.70
CA GLY A 37 8.19 -1.13 -11.01
C GLY A 37 8.55 0.15 -11.75
N LEU A 38 7.69 1.16 -11.69
CA LEU A 38 7.96 2.45 -12.33
C LEU A 38 9.14 3.16 -11.67
N ILE A 39 9.17 3.18 -10.35
CA ILE A 39 10.27 3.79 -9.61
C ILE A 39 11.58 3.08 -9.91
N ALA A 40 11.57 1.75 -9.94
CA ALA A 40 12.76 0.97 -10.26
C ALA A 40 13.29 1.28 -11.66
N ARG A 41 12.39 1.47 -12.63
CA ARG A 41 12.79 1.84 -13.98
C ARG A 41 13.45 3.20 -14.04
N VAL A 42 12.85 4.18 -13.37
CA VAL A 42 13.43 5.52 -13.29
C VAL A 42 14.79 5.48 -12.61
N ALA A 43 14.90 4.72 -11.52
CA ALA A 43 16.16 4.56 -10.80
C ALA A 43 17.24 3.95 -11.69
N ASN A 44 16.90 2.93 -12.48
CA ASN A 44 17.85 2.28 -13.37
C ASN A 44 18.38 3.21 -14.47
N ASP A 45 17.60 4.22 -14.84
CA ASP A 45 18.00 5.21 -15.82
C ASP A 45 18.84 6.35 -15.19
N SER A 46 18.95 6.38 -13.86
CA SER A 46 19.73 7.41 -13.19
C SER A 46 21.22 7.00 -13.13
N ALA A 47 22.08 7.99 -12.89
CA ALA A 47 23.52 7.75 -12.78
C ALA A 47 23.89 6.91 -11.56
N ASP A 48 23.12 7.03 -10.48
CA ASP A 48 23.33 6.29 -9.24
C ASP A 48 21.98 5.77 -8.74
N PRO A 49 21.57 4.56 -9.16
CA PRO A 49 20.26 4.03 -8.79
C PRO A 49 20.01 3.92 -7.29
N LEU A 50 20.99 3.49 -6.51
CA LEU A 50 20.82 3.34 -5.07
C LEU A 50 20.64 4.69 -4.38
N ARG A 51 21.41 5.67 -4.79
CA ARG A 51 21.27 7.02 -4.26
C ARG A 51 19.92 7.63 -4.63
N PHE A 52 19.49 7.42 -5.87
CA PHE A 52 18.18 7.87 -6.32
C PHE A 52 17.08 7.29 -5.42
N LEU A 53 17.11 5.98 -5.17
CA LEU A 53 16.10 5.33 -4.35
C LEU A 53 16.10 5.84 -2.91
N THR A 54 17.29 6.04 -2.34
CA THR A 54 17.41 6.54 -0.97
C THR A 54 16.86 7.96 -0.85
N ASP A 55 17.25 8.85 -1.76
CA ASP A 55 16.81 10.23 -1.75
C ASP A 55 15.30 10.33 -1.96
N PHE A 56 14.78 9.56 -2.91
CA PHE A 56 13.35 9.56 -3.19
C PHE A 56 12.55 9.02 -2.01
N ARG A 57 13.02 7.94 -1.40
CA ARG A 57 12.37 7.40 -0.20
C ARG A 57 12.29 8.45 0.92
N ASP A 58 13.40 9.15 1.16
CA ASP A 58 13.46 10.16 2.21
C ASP A 58 12.50 11.32 1.92
N GLU A 59 12.39 11.74 0.66
CA GLU A 59 11.43 12.75 0.24
C GLU A 59 9.99 12.30 0.48
N ILE A 60 9.66 11.09 0.09
CA ILE A 60 8.31 10.56 0.26
C ILE A 60 7.96 10.41 1.74
N ARG A 61 8.90 9.95 2.56
CA ARG A 61 8.67 9.85 4.01
C ARG A 61 8.39 11.22 4.63
N ALA A 62 9.10 12.25 4.18
CA ALA A 62 8.85 13.62 4.64
C ALA A 62 7.45 14.10 4.25
N VAL A 63 7.03 13.81 3.02
CA VAL A 63 5.68 14.15 2.56
C VAL A 63 4.62 13.45 3.39
N VAL A 64 4.78 12.15 3.64
CA VAL A 64 3.83 11.38 4.45
C VAL A 64 3.73 11.95 5.86
N ALA A 65 4.85 12.34 6.44
CA ALA A 65 4.87 12.91 7.79
C ALA A 65 4.07 14.22 7.87
N GLY A 66 4.02 15.00 6.79
CA GLY A 66 3.29 16.27 6.74
C GLY A 66 1.88 16.17 6.19
N VAL A 67 1.45 15.00 5.74
CA VAL A 67 0.14 14.85 5.11
C VAL A 67 -0.98 15.00 6.13
N ASN A 68 -2.01 15.76 5.76
CA ASN A 68 -3.21 15.91 6.54
C ASN A 68 -4.26 14.90 6.06
N ILE A 69 -4.51 13.88 6.88
CA ILE A 69 -5.40 12.79 6.52
C ILE A 69 -6.81 13.10 7.03
N ALA A 70 -7.62 13.68 6.15
CA ALA A 70 -9.00 14.01 6.45
C ALA A 70 -9.86 12.72 6.46
N GLY A 71 -10.85 12.68 7.36
CA GLY A 71 -11.77 11.57 7.45
C GLY A 71 -11.24 10.34 8.14
N SER A 72 -10.01 10.36 8.61
CA SER A 72 -9.41 9.27 9.37
C SER A 72 -9.74 9.43 10.86
N GLY A 73 -10.19 8.36 11.49
CA GLY A 73 -10.45 8.37 12.92
C GLY A 73 -9.18 8.48 13.77
N ASN A 74 -8.03 8.11 13.19
CA ASN A 74 -6.73 8.23 13.83
C ASN A 74 -5.67 8.54 12.77
N ALA A 75 -5.41 9.83 12.59
CA ALA A 75 -4.46 10.31 11.59
C ALA A 75 -3.04 9.81 11.85
N GLU A 76 -2.65 9.70 13.12
CA GLU A 76 -1.32 9.21 13.49
C GLU A 76 -1.11 7.76 13.08
N ARG A 77 -2.10 6.91 13.34
CA ARG A 77 -2.05 5.50 12.94
C ARG A 77 -2.00 5.37 11.42
N ALA A 78 -2.76 6.19 10.70
CA ALA A 78 -2.76 6.19 9.24
C ALA A 78 -1.40 6.61 8.69
N ARG A 79 -0.74 7.61 9.29
CA ARG A 79 0.60 8.03 8.89
C ARG A 79 1.62 6.93 9.13
N GLU A 80 1.55 6.25 10.28
CA GLU A 80 2.45 5.15 10.60
C GLU A 80 2.29 4.00 9.61
N ALA A 81 1.05 3.67 9.25
CA ALA A 81 0.78 2.65 8.24
C ALA A 81 1.34 3.06 6.87
N ALA A 82 1.19 4.32 6.49
CA ALA A 82 1.72 4.83 5.23
C ALA A 82 3.25 4.77 5.21
N LYS A 83 3.91 5.15 6.29
CA LYS A 83 5.37 5.07 6.40
C LYS A 83 5.87 3.64 6.24
N ARG A 84 5.22 2.70 6.90
CA ARG A 84 5.57 1.28 6.78
C ARG A 84 5.42 0.79 5.35
N THR A 85 4.34 1.16 4.70
CA THR A 85 4.08 0.77 3.31
C THR A 85 5.17 1.33 2.39
N VAL A 86 5.56 2.59 2.57
CA VAL A 86 6.64 3.20 1.81
C VAL A 86 7.93 2.42 2.01
N ASP A 87 8.29 2.11 3.25
CA ASP A 87 9.51 1.35 3.54
C ASP A 87 9.48 -0.04 2.91
N GLU A 88 8.34 -0.72 2.97
CA GLU A 88 8.16 -2.03 2.34
C GLU A 88 8.34 -1.97 0.82
N LEU A 89 7.77 -0.97 0.17
CA LEU A 89 7.90 -0.81 -1.28
C LEU A 89 9.34 -0.57 -1.69
N PHE A 90 10.05 0.28 -0.97
CA PHE A 90 11.46 0.54 -1.28
C PHE A 90 12.35 -0.66 -0.96
N SER A 91 11.99 -1.48 0.00
CA SER A 91 12.68 -2.74 0.25
C SER A 91 12.60 -3.71 -0.91
N LEU A 92 11.46 -3.73 -1.60
CA LEU A 92 11.27 -4.58 -2.78
C LEU A 92 12.14 -4.17 -3.95
N MET A 93 12.57 -2.92 -3.99
CA MET A 93 13.36 -2.37 -5.09
C MET A 93 14.86 -2.50 -4.89
N LYS A 94 15.31 -2.91 -3.72
CA LYS A 94 16.74 -3.10 -3.45
C LYS A 94 17.27 -4.33 -4.18
N PRO A 95 18.46 -4.24 -4.79
CA PRO A 95 19.07 -5.42 -5.40
C PRO A 95 19.36 -6.49 -4.35
N PRO A 96 19.26 -7.78 -4.69
CA PRO A 96 19.52 -8.85 -3.72
C PRO A 96 20.92 -8.86 -3.15
N SER A 97 21.89 -8.29 -3.84
CA SER A 97 23.30 -8.29 -3.47
C SER A 97 23.74 -7.03 -2.74
N SER A 98 22.82 -6.24 -2.20
CA SER A 98 23.14 -4.96 -1.60
C SER A 98 23.61 -5.05 -0.14
N ASP A 99 23.96 -6.20 0.31
CA ASP A 99 24.46 -6.41 1.68
C ASP A 99 25.89 -5.88 1.88
#